data_88f11c8e4247fad2d0576177c7a40ae2
#
_entry.id   88f11c8e4247fad2d0576177c7a40ae2
#
_cell.length_a   1.000
_cell.length_b   1.000
_cell.length_c   1.000
_cell.angle_alpha   90.00
_cell.angle_beta   90.00
_cell.angle_gamma   90.00
#
_symmetry.space_group_name_H-M   'P 1'
#
loop_
_entity.id
_entity.type
_entity.pdbx_description
1 polymer ?
#
loop_
_entity_poly.entity_id
_entity_poly.type
_entity_poly.pdbx_seq_one_letter_code
_entity_poly.pdbx_strand_id
1 'polypeptide(L)'
;MAKICIAHGKYGFLLPVYSGTDLQLKKLAWQMIDKHEIFMRKALEEARLAEEEGEIPVGAVVVCKDRVIARAHNQTERLNDVTAHAEMLAITSATSTLGGKYLNDCTLYVTLEPCVMCGGALAWAQLGELVYGAADPHRGYDRLTPAVLHPKTKVTGGVLEAECGELVKAFSLRKGNGKADF
;
A
#
# COMPACT_ATOMS: atom_id res chain seq x y z
N MET A 1 -21.04 3.03 35.65
CA MET A 1 -19.59 2.94 35.35
C MET A 1 -19.38 1.72 34.47
N ALA A 2 -19.12 1.90 33.18
CA ALA A 2 -18.87 0.81 32.25
C ALA A 2 -17.42 0.34 32.42
N LYS A 3 -17.20 -0.94 32.68
CA LYS A 3 -15.88 -1.55 32.73
C LYS A 3 -15.38 -1.74 31.29
N ILE A 4 -14.28 -1.07 30.91
CA ILE A 4 -13.60 -1.27 29.65
C ILE A 4 -12.73 -2.52 29.83
N CYS A 5 -13.09 -3.62 29.16
CA CYS A 5 -12.22 -4.79 29.03
C CYS A 5 -11.44 -4.66 27.70
N ILE A 6 -10.13 -4.83 27.77
CA ILE A 6 -9.25 -4.76 26.61
C ILE A 6 -8.95 -6.20 26.18
N ALA A 7 -9.28 -6.58 24.95
CA ALA A 7 -8.92 -7.88 24.39
C ALA A 7 -7.98 -7.70 23.18
N HIS A 8 -6.98 -8.56 23.08
CA HIS A 8 -6.08 -8.61 21.92
C HIS A 8 -6.81 -9.28 20.75
N GLY A 9 -7.07 -8.53 19.71
CA GLY A 9 -7.60 -9.07 18.46
C GLY A 9 -6.48 -9.74 17.65
N LYS A 10 -6.86 -10.64 16.75
CA LYS A 10 -5.99 -11.46 15.89
C LYS A 10 -5.03 -10.66 14.99
N TYR A 11 -5.12 -9.33 15.01
CA TYR A 11 -4.36 -8.38 14.16
C TYR A 11 -3.66 -7.28 14.97
N GLY A 12 -3.37 -7.52 16.28
CA GLY A 12 -2.57 -6.59 17.10
C GLY A 12 -3.22 -5.26 17.46
N PHE A 13 -4.51 -5.06 17.16
CA PHE A 13 -5.26 -3.90 17.57
C PHE A 13 -5.89 -4.10 18.95
N LEU A 14 -5.69 -3.14 19.84
CA LEU A 14 -6.48 -2.98 21.05
C LEU A 14 -7.87 -2.48 20.65
N LEU A 15 -8.79 -3.40 20.38
CA LEU A 15 -10.19 -3.05 20.19
C LEU A 15 -10.85 -2.91 21.55
N PRO A 16 -11.59 -1.84 21.83
CA PRO A 16 -12.41 -1.75 23.03
C PRO A 16 -13.49 -2.83 22.97
N VAL A 17 -13.47 -3.77 23.92
CA VAL A 17 -14.53 -4.77 24.05
C VAL A 17 -15.68 -4.12 24.82
N TYR A 18 -16.71 -3.73 24.10
CA TYR A 18 -17.95 -3.24 24.70
C TYR A 18 -18.84 -4.43 25.05
N SER A 19 -19.10 -4.63 26.34
CA SER A 19 -20.14 -5.55 26.81
C SER A 19 -21.50 -4.87 26.64
N GLY A 20 -22.22 -5.21 25.59
CA GLY A 20 -23.55 -4.68 25.33
C GLY A 20 -23.95 -4.80 23.86
N THR A 21 -25.23 -5.01 23.63
CA THR A 21 -25.89 -5.19 22.32
C THR A 21 -26.03 -3.90 21.53
N ASP A 22 -25.13 -2.90 21.71
CA ASP A 22 -25.25 -1.63 21.01
C ASP A 22 -24.60 -1.71 19.62
N LEU A 23 -25.42 -2.14 18.67
CA LEU A 23 -25.11 -2.20 17.24
C LEU A 23 -24.71 -0.82 16.69
N GLN A 24 -25.16 0.25 17.35
CA GLN A 24 -24.92 1.63 16.96
C GLN A 24 -23.51 2.09 17.34
N LEU A 25 -23.02 1.70 18.51
CA LEU A 25 -21.63 1.95 18.93
C LEU A 25 -20.63 1.13 18.09
N LYS A 26 -21.00 -0.10 17.73
CA LYS A 26 -20.20 -0.90 16.79
C LYS A 26 -20.14 -0.24 15.40
N LYS A 27 -21.26 0.26 14.88
CA LYS A 27 -21.28 1.00 13.61
C LYS A 27 -20.44 2.30 13.67
N LEU A 28 -20.53 3.05 14.77
CA LEU A 28 -19.72 4.25 14.98
C LEU A 28 -18.21 3.92 15.06
N ALA A 29 -17.84 2.86 15.78
CA ALA A 29 -16.45 2.41 15.85
C ALA A 29 -15.91 1.98 14.48
N TRP A 30 -16.71 1.30 13.65
CA TRP A 30 -16.36 0.96 12.27
C TRP A 30 -16.24 2.20 11.35
N GLN A 31 -17.04 3.26 11.61
CA GLN A 31 -16.96 4.52 10.87
C GLN A 31 -15.72 5.36 11.26
N MET A 32 -15.11 5.09 12.40
CA MET A 32 -13.88 5.77 12.87
C MET A 32 -12.60 5.05 12.43
N ILE A 33 -12.69 3.83 11.89
CA ILE A 33 -11.52 3.13 11.36
C ILE A 33 -11.26 3.69 9.96
N ASP A 34 -10.12 4.35 9.80
CA ASP A 34 -9.70 4.81 8.48
C ASP A 34 -9.48 3.59 7.56
N LYS A 35 -10.31 3.50 6.54
CA LYS A 35 -10.26 2.44 5.54
C LYS A 35 -8.90 2.39 4.82
N HIS A 36 -8.28 3.54 4.60
CA HIS A 36 -6.97 3.61 3.98
C HIS A 36 -5.90 2.98 4.85
N GLU A 37 -5.96 3.18 6.18
CA GLU A 37 -5.02 2.51 7.09
C GLU A 37 -5.15 0.98 7.05
N ILE A 38 -6.39 0.45 7.00
CA ILE A 38 -6.62 -1.01 6.95
C ILE A 38 -5.91 -1.64 5.75
N PHE A 39 -6.07 -1.04 4.57
CA PHE A 39 -5.47 -1.58 3.36
C PHE A 39 -3.98 -1.26 3.25
N MET A 40 -3.51 -0.12 3.77
CA MET A 40 -2.09 0.19 3.85
C MET A 40 -1.34 -0.80 4.76
N ARG A 41 -1.95 -1.24 5.88
CA ARG A 41 -1.36 -2.31 6.71
C ARG A 41 -1.18 -3.62 5.95
N LYS A 42 -2.08 -3.94 5.02
CA LYS A 42 -1.91 -5.11 4.13
C LYS A 42 -0.78 -4.92 3.11
N ALA A 43 -0.57 -3.71 2.64
CA ALA A 43 0.60 -3.39 1.81
C ALA A 43 1.90 -3.47 2.63
N LEU A 44 1.88 -3.06 3.91
CA LEU A 44 3.02 -3.23 4.82
C LEU A 44 3.33 -4.70 5.11
N GLU A 45 2.32 -5.59 5.17
CA GLU A 45 2.55 -7.04 5.26
C GLU A 45 3.37 -7.53 4.06
N GLU A 46 3.01 -7.12 2.84
CA GLU A 46 3.75 -7.44 1.62
C GLU A 46 5.17 -6.83 1.62
N ALA A 47 5.33 -5.59 2.10
CA ALA A 47 6.64 -4.96 2.19
C ALA A 47 7.60 -5.73 3.13
N ARG A 48 7.08 -6.31 4.21
CA ARG A 48 7.87 -7.17 5.11
C ARG A 48 8.29 -8.47 4.44
N LEU A 49 7.45 -9.06 3.59
CA LEU A 49 7.83 -10.23 2.80
C LEU A 49 8.96 -9.88 1.83
N ALA A 50 8.92 -8.73 1.16
CA ALA A 50 10.04 -8.24 0.35
C ALA A 50 11.33 -8.16 1.18
N GLU A 51 11.26 -7.58 2.39
CA GLU A 51 12.41 -7.44 3.30
C GLU A 51 12.99 -8.81 3.68
N GLU A 52 12.15 -9.80 4.01
CA GLU A 52 12.54 -11.17 4.35
C GLU A 52 13.23 -11.87 3.17
N GLU A 53 12.81 -11.56 1.94
CA GLU A 53 13.42 -12.08 0.69
C GLU A 53 14.68 -11.29 0.27
N GLY A 54 15.09 -10.26 1.02
CA GLY A 54 16.26 -9.42 0.73
C GLY A 54 16.04 -8.36 -0.34
N GLU A 55 14.80 -8.17 -0.74
CA GLU A 55 14.32 -7.14 -1.68
C GLU A 55 14.12 -5.80 -0.99
N ILE A 56 14.04 -4.72 -1.77
CA ILE A 56 13.62 -3.42 -1.27
C ILE A 56 12.20 -3.56 -0.68
N PRO A 57 11.96 -3.15 0.58
CA PRO A 57 10.70 -3.41 1.27
C PRO A 57 9.55 -2.51 0.78
N VAL A 58 9.11 -2.77 -0.42
CA VAL A 58 7.93 -2.14 -1.02
C VAL A 58 6.86 -3.21 -1.23
N GLY A 59 5.68 -2.94 -0.71
CA GLY A 59 4.51 -3.80 -0.85
C GLY A 59 3.33 -3.04 -1.41
N ALA A 60 2.51 -3.75 -2.19
CA ALA A 60 1.33 -3.19 -2.84
C ALA A 60 0.13 -4.13 -2.77
N VAL A 61 -1.06 -3.56 -2.60
CA VAL A 61 -2.32 -4.28 -2.71
C VAL A 61 -3.30 -3.52 -3.59
N VAL A 62 -4.01 -4.23 -4.46
CA VAL A 62 -5.10 -3.66 -5.25
C VAL A 62 -6.43 -4.05 -4.63
N VAL A 63 -7.27 -3.06 -4.40
CA VAL A 63 -8.60 -3.20 -3.81
C VAL A 63 -9.67 -2.79 -4.82
N CYS A 64 -10.67 -3.62 -5.01
CA CYS A 64 -11.85 -3.34 -5.82
C CYS A 64 -13.10 -3.67 -5.01
N LYS A 65 -14.04 -2.72 -4.89
CA LYS A 65 -15.29 -2.90 -4.12
C LYS A 65 -15.02 -3.45 -2.70
N ASP A 66 -14.09 -2.83 -1.98
CA ASP A 66 -13.68 -3.17 -0.62
C ASP A 66 -13.05 -4.56 -0.44
N ARG A 67 -12.66 -5.21 -1.52
CA ARG A 67 -12.01 -6.52 -1.51
C ARG A 67 -10.61 -6.41 -2.10
N VAL A 68 -9.62 -6.98 -1.42
CA VAL A 68 -8.28 -7.16 -1.98
C VAL A 68 -8.37 -8.19 -3.10
N ILE A 69 -8.00 -7.78 -4.31
CA ILE A 69 -8.01 -8.61 -5.52
C ILE A 69 -6.60 -9.00 -5.99
N ALA A 70 -5.58 -8.26 -5.53
CA ALA A 70 -4.18 -8.57 -5.79
C ALA A 70 -3.31 -8.12 -4.63
N ARG A 71 -2.22 -8.86 -4.40
CA ARG A 71 -1.14 -8.54 -3.46
C ARG A 71 0.18 -8.77 -4.17
N ALA A 72 1.15 -7.92 -3.94
CA ALA A 72 2.50 -8.07 -4.49
C ALA A 72 3.51 -7.30 -3.65
N HIS A 73 4.76 -7.69 -3.76
CA HIS A 73 5.90 -6.98 -3.20
C HIS A 73 7.01 -6.93 -4.24
N ASN A 74 8.02 -6.11 -4.00
CA ASN A 74 9.17 -5.98 -4.88
C ASN A 74 9.90 -7.32 -5.03
N GLN A 75 10.26 -7.69 -6.25
CA GLN A 75 10.94 -8.95 -6.58
C GLN A 75 12.01 -8.75 -7.66
N THR A 76 12.67 -7.61 -7.69
CA THR A 76 13.65 -7.26 -8.72
C THR A 76 14.84 -8.21 -8.74
N GLU A 77 15.36 -8.58 -7.57
CA GLU A 77 16.48 -9.51 -7.42
C GLU A 77 16.03 -10.95 -7.71
N ARG A 78 14.90 -11.36 -7.12
CA ARG A 78 14.37 -12.71 -7.25
C ARG A 78 14.03 -13.10 -8.67
N LEU A 79 13.43 -12.18 -9.43
CA LEU A 79 13.04 -12.39 -10.83
C LEU A 79 14.14 -12.00 -11.82
N ASN A 80 15.23 -11.38 -11.35
CA ASN A 80 16.26 -10.77 -12.19
C ASN A 80 15.64 -9.84 -13.24
N ASP A 81 14.68 -9.03 -12.81
CA ASP A 81 13.90 -8.11 -13.65
C ASP A 81 13.77 -6.75 -12.96
N VAL A 82 14.44 -5.73 -13.52
CA VAL A 82 14.44 -4.36 -13.01
C VAL A 82 13.04 -3.72 -13.00
N THR A 83 12.07 -4.31 -13.67
CA THR A 83 10.70 -3.82 -13.72
C THR A 83 9.77 -4.53 -12.75
N ALA A 84 10.24 -5.56 -12.03
CA ALA A 84 9.44 -6.35 -11.09
C ALA A 84 9.17 -5.61 -9.76
N HIS A 85 8.76 -4.34 -9.86
CA HIS A 85 8.30 -3.54 -8.73
C HIS A 85 6.96 -4.05 -8.22
N ALA A 86 6.67 -3.82 -6.94
CA ALA A 86 5.44 -4.22 -6.29
C ALA A 86 4.20 -3.79 -7.07
N GLU A 87 4.18 -2.55 -7.56
CA GLU A 87 3.08 -1.97 -8.32
C GLU A 87 2.87 -2.68 -9.67
N MET A 88 3.96 -2.97 -10.39
CA MET A 88 3.90 -3.65 -11.69
C MET A 88 3.30 -5.05 -11.54
N LEU A 89 3.78 -5.81 -10.55
CA LEU A 89 3.26 -7.14 -10.23
C LEU A 89 1.81 -7.08 -9.74
N ALA A 90 1.44 -6.07 -8.94
CA ALA A 90 0.08 -5.87 -8.46
C ALA A 90 -0.89 -5.55 -9.61
N ILE A 91 -0.49 -4.67 -10.56
CA ILE A 91 -1.29 -4.34 -11.76
C ILE A 91 -1.54 -5.62 -12.56
N THR A 92 -0.49 -6.38 -12.87
CA THR A 92 -0.58 -7.61 -13.65
C THR A 92 -1.52 -8.63 -12.99
N SER A 93 -1.37 -8.83 -11.69
CA SER A 93 -2.22 -9.75 -10.92
C SER A 93 -3.68 -9.28 -10.87
N ALA A 94 -3.92 -7.98 -10.64
CA ALA A 94 -5.27 -7.41 -10.57
C ALA A 94 -6.00 -7.49 -11.90
N THR A 95 -5.35 -7.15 -13.01
CA THR A 95 -5.94 -7.22 -14.36
C THR A 95 -6.26 -8.66 -14.76
N SER A 96 -5.42 -9.62 -14.39
CA SER A 96 -5.69 -11.04 -14.55
C SER A 96 -6.93 -11.48 -13.75
N THR A 97 -7.03 -11.06 -12.49
CA THR A 97 -8.16 -11.39 -11.60
C THR A 97 -9.48 -10.82 -12.12
N LEU A 98 -9.46 -9.60 -12.68
CA LEU A 98 -10.64 -8.93 -13.22
C LEU A 98 -11.01 -9.40 -14.64
N GLY A 99 -10.09 -10.04 -15.33
CA GLY A 99 -10.27 -10.38 -16.77
C GLY A 99 -10.31 -9.12 -17.66
N GLY A 100 -9.71 -8.02 -17.23
CA GLY A 100 -9.72 -6.74 -17.93
C GLY A 100 -8.49 -5.88 -17.64
N LYS A 101 -8.09 -5.06 -18.60
CA LYS A 101 -6.85 -4.28 -18.53
C LYS A 101 -6.93 -2.94 -17.77
N TYR A 102 -8.14 -2.48 -17.45
CA TYR A 102 -8.36 -1.19 -16.79
C TYR A 102 -8.78 -1.37 -15.33
N LEU A 103 -8.26 -0.51 -14.46
CA LEU A 103 -8.45 -0.54 -13.01
C LEU A 103 -9.24 0.69 -12.51
N ASN A 104 -10.20 1.18 -13.31
CA ASN A 104 -10.94 2.42 -13.06
C ASN A 104 -11.70 2.42 -11.73
N ASP A 105 -12.20 1.24 -11.30
CA ASP A 105 -12.95 1.06 -10.05
C ASP A 105 -12.07 0.50 -8.92
N CYS A 106 -10.74 0.54 -9.08
CA CYS A 106 -9.80 0.00 -8.13
C CYS A 106 -9.00 1.10 -7.45
N THR A 107 -8.57 0.80 -6.23
CA THR A 107 -7.59 1.56 -5.47
C THR A 107 -6.31 0.73 -5.32
N LEU A 108 -5.16 1.29 -5.67
CA LEU A 108 -3.86 0.73 -5.33
C LEU A 108 -3.38 1.35 -4.03
N TYR A 109 -3.02 0.52 -3.07
CA TYR A 109 -2.29 0.88 -1.86
C TYR A 109 -0.85 0.40 -1.98
N VAL A 110 0.10 1.29 -1.81
CA VAL A 110 1.54 0.99 -1.91
C VAL A 110 2.31 1.70 -0.80
N THR A 111 3.29 1.04 -0.21
CA THR A 111 4.00 1.56 0.97
C THR A 111 4.93 2.73 0.66
N LEU A 112 5.41 2.84 -0.59
CA LEU A 112 6.27 3.93 -1.06
C LEU A 112 5.62 4.61 -2.26
N GLU A 113 5.81 5.92 -2.41
CA GLU A 113 5.38 6.66 -3.60
C GLU A 113 5.91 5.98 -4.87
N PRO A 114 5.04 5.63 -5.84
CA PRO A 114 5.46 4.96 -7.07
C PRO A 114 6.51 5.75 -7.83
N CYS A 115 7.50 5.07 -8.40
CA CYS A 115 8.44 5.70 -9.31
C CYS A 115 7.77 6.06 -10.64
N VAL A 116 8.50 6.79 -11.49
CA VAL A 116 8.03 7.25 -12.82
C VAL A 116 7.54 6.11 -13.70
N MET A 117 8.24 4.97 -13.70
CA MET A 117 7.85 3.78 -14.47
C MET A 117 6.49 3.26 -14.01
N CYS A 118 6.34 3.07 -12.70
CA CYS A 118 5.08 2.59 -12.11
C CYS A 118 3.95 3.60 -12.29
N GLY A 119 4.23 4.90 -12.10
CA GLY A 119 3.26 5.97 -12.38
C GLY A 119 2.74 5.93 -13.82
N GLY A 120 3.62 5.74 -14.79
CA GLY A 120 3.25 5.55 -16.19
C GLY A 120 2.37 4.31 -16.42
N ALA A 121 2.71 3.18 -15.79
CA ALA A 121 1.91 1.96 -15.87
C ALA A 121 0.52 2.15 -15.25
N LEU A 122 0.43 2.83 -14.10
CA LEU A 122 -0.84 3.17 -13.44
C LEU A 122 -1.71 4.08 -14.31
N ALA A 123 -1.10 5.03 -15.03
CA ALA A 123 -1.80 5.89 -15.98
C ALA A 123 -2.42 5.07 -17.13
N TRP A 124 -1.64 4.15 -17.73
CA TRP A 124 -2.13 3.28 -18.80
C TRP A 124 -3.19 2.30 -18.31
N ALA A 125 -3.08 1.81 -17.07
CA ALA A 125 -4.11 0.99 -16.44
C ALA A 125 -5.37 1.80 -16.06
N GLN A 126 -5.35 3.14 -16.20
CA GLN A 126 -6.42 4.06 -15.82
C GLN A 126 -6.88 3.83 -14.38
N LEU A 127 -5.93 3.73 -13.44
CA LEU A 127 -6.24 3.50 -12.03
C LEU A 127 -7.21 4.54 -11.49
N GLY A 128 -8.25 4.08 -10.75
CA GLY A 128 -9.25 4.97 -10.14
C GLY A 128 -8.68 5.78 -8.98
N GLU A 129 -7.89 5.15 -8.10
CA GLU A 129 -7.30 5.80 -6.94
C GLU A 129 -5.95 5.20 -6.57
N LEU A 130 -4.99 6.08 -6.28
CA LEU A 130 -3.67 5.74 -5.73
C LEU A 130 -3.60 6.23 -4.28
N VAL A 131 -3.25 5.32 -3.36
CA VAL A 131 -2.96 5.64 -1.97
C VAL A 131 -1.55 5.16 -1.65
N TYR A 132 -0.66 6.07 -1.24
CA TYR A 132 0.69 5.68 -0.89
C TYR A 132 1.06 6.09 0.54
N GLY A 133 2.02 5.37 1.12
CA GLY A 133 2.53 5.62 2.46
C GLY A 133 3.57 6.72 2.48
N ALA A 134 4.84 6.37 2.39
CA ALA A 134 5.94 7.32 2.40
C ALA A 134 6.13 7.99 1.03
N ALA A 135 6.44 9.28 1.02
CA ALA A 135 6.87 9.98 -0.19
C ALA A 135 8.30 9.56 -0.60
N ASP A 136 8.57 9.54 -1.90
CA ASP A 136 9.92 9.34 -2.45
C ASP A 136 10.44 10.65 -3.06
N PRO A 137 11.26 11.42 -2.32
CA PRO A 137 11.78 12.70 -2.79
C PRO A 137 12.80 12.57 -3.92
N HIS A 138 13.27 11.35 -4.24
CA HIS A 138 14.31 11.12 -5.23
C HIS A 138 13.75 10.60 -6.56
N ARG A 139 12.80 9.67 -6.53
CA ARG A 139 12.29 8.95 -7.71
C ARG A 139 10.77 8.94 -7.84
N GLY A 140 10.03 9.55 -6.90
CA GLY A 140 8.58 9.64 -6.94
C GLY A 140 8.07 10.25 -8.25
N TYR A 141 6.94 9.75 -8.72
CA TYR A 141 6.34 10.19 -9.99
C TYR A 141 5.93 11.67 -9.98
N ASP A 142 5.59 12.23 -8.79
CA ASP A 142 5.12 13.61 -8.65
C ASP A 142 6.18 14.67 -9.00
N ARG A 143 7.44 14.25 -9.12
CA ARG A 143 8.53 15.11 -9.56
C ARG A 143 8.47 15.48 -11.04
N LEU A 144 7.64 14.82 -11.83
CA LEU A 144 7.52 15.07 -13.26
C LEU A 144 6.45 16.11 -13.58
N THR A 145 6.76 16.94 -14.57
CA THR A 145 5.80 17.86 -15.17
C THR A 145 5.83 17.65 -16.68
N PRO A 146 4.70 17.35 -17.34
CA PRO A 146 3.34 17.21 -16.82
C PRO A 146 3.13 15.97 -15.93
N ALA A 147 2.01 15.94 -15.17
CA ALA A 147 1.65 14.82 -14.30
C ALA A 147 1.61 13.48 -15.05
N VAL A 148 2.24 12.46 -14.47
CA VAL A 148 2.36 11.12 -15.08
C VAL A 148 1.07 10.34 -15.00
N LEU A 149 0.32 10.46 -13.89
CA LEU A 149 -0.90 9.70 -13.67
C LEU A 149 -2.04 10.09 -14.61
N HIS A 150 -2.99 9.18 -14.81
CA HIS A 150 -4.19 9.50 -15.56
C HIS A 150 -4.98 10.65 -14.87
N PRO A 151 -5.50 11.65 -15.62
CA PRO A 151 -6.12 12.86 -15.04
C PRO A 151 -7.30 12.60 -14.09
N LYS A 152 -7.92 11.43 -14.17
CA LYS A 152 -9.04 11.04 -13.30
C LYS A 152 -8.61 10.26 -12.07
N THR A 153 -7.34 9.86 -11.97
CA THR A 153 -6.82 9.13 -10.81
C THR A 153 -6.84 10.05 -9.59
N LYS A 154 -7.53 9.64 -8.54
CA LYS A 154 -7.45 10.30 -7.23
C LYS A 154 -6.16 9.88 -6.54
N VAL A 155 -5.56 10.80 -5.78
CA VAL A 155 -4.31 10.52 -5.06
C VAL A 155 -4.43 10.92 -3.60
N THR A 156 -4.02 10.02 -2.72
CA THR A 156 -3.88 10.25 -1.28
C THR A 156 -2.51 9.76 -0.83
N GLY A 157 -1.66 10.66 -0.37
CA GLY A 157 -0.33 10.33 0.18
C GLY A 157 -0.29 10.44 1.71
N GLY A 158 0.76 9.87 2.31
CA GLY A 158 1.03 10.01 3.74
C GLY A 158 0.27 9.05 4.65
N VAL A 159 -0.37 8.01 4.12
CA VAL A 159 -1.09 7.01 4.93
C VAL A 159 -0.10 6.07 5.60
N LEU A 160 0.00 6.12 6.93
CA LEU A 160 1.02 5.41 7.73
C LEU A 160 2.45 5.76 7.28
N GLU A 161 2.69 7.01 6.92
CA GLU A 161 3.95 7.50 6.34
C GLU A 161 5.16 7.10 7.16
N ALA A 162 5.12 7.29 8.48
CA ALA A 162 6.23 6.96 9.37
C ALA A 162 6.56 5.46 9.34
N GLU A 163 5.55 4.59 9.45
CA GLU A 163 5.74 3.13 9.43
C GLU A 163 6.31 2.66 8.09
N CYS A 164 5.81 3.20 6.99
CA CYS A 164 6.27 2.89 5.64
C CYS A 164 7.70 3.37 5.38
N GLY A 165 8.01 4.61 5.76
CA GLY A 165 9.32 5.21 5.57
C GLY A 165 10.42 4.55 6.41
N GLU A 166 10.10 4.15 7.65
CA GLU A 166 11.05 3.46 8.53
C GLU A 166 11.50 2.12 7.97
N LEU A 167 10.61 1.36 7.33
CA LEU A 167 10.97 0.08 6.70
C LEU A 167 12.04 0.26 5.62
N VAL A 168 11.83 1.19 4.70
CA VAL A 168 12.77 1.49 3.60
C VAL A 168 14.10 2.01 4.17
N LYS A 169 14.04 2.93 5.14
CA LYS A 169 15.23 3.50 5.77
C LYS A 169 16.06 2.44 6.50
N ALA A 170 15.42 1.57 7.28
CA ALA A 170 16.10 0.50 8.01
C ALA A 170 16.78 -0.48 7.06
N PHE A 171 16.14 -0.82 5.95
CA PHE A 171 16.72 -1.66 4.90
C PHE A 171 17.96 -1.03 4.27
N SER A 172 17.89 0.25 3.90
CA SER A 172 19.01 1.00 3.30
C SER A 172 20.22 1.06 4.23
N LEU A 173 20.00 1.28 5.53
CA LEU A 173 21.06 1.29 6.53
C LEU A 173 21.76 -0.09 6.67
N ARG A 174 21.00 -1.18 6.61
CA ARG A 174 21.56 -2.55 6.71
C ARG A 174 22.39 -2.95 5.50
N LYS A 175 22.00 -2.51 4.31
CA LYS A 175 22.74 -2.80 3.06
C LYS A 175 24.04 -1.97 2.94
N GLY A 176 24.37 -1.13 3.91
CA GLY A 176 25.60 -0.32 3.93
C GLY A 176 25.62 0.82 2.90
N ASN A 177 24.52 1.07 2.27
CA ASN A 177 24.35 2.13 1.30
C ASN A 177 23.88 3.39 2.02
N GLY A 178 24.81 4.19 2.53
CA GLY A 178 24.52 5.54 3.02
C GLY A 178 24.04 6.51 1.92
N LYS A 179 23.91 6.02 0.70
CA LYS A 179 23.15 6.56 -0.42
C LYS A 179 22.22 5.43 -0.87
N ALA A 180 20.93 5.58 -0.61
CA ALA A 180 19.94 4.75 -1.24
C ALA A 180 19.99 5.03 -2.75
N ASP A 181 20.72 4.21 -3.49
CA ASP A 181 20.67 4.19 -4.96
C ASP A 181 19.38 3.45 -5.35
N PHE A 182 18.24 4.13 -5.10
CA PHE A 182 16.93 3.74 -5.61
C PHE A 182 16.58 4.59 -6.81
#